data_6c08c0bdda48e9fe2bc470594027ce2b
#
_entry.id   6c08c0bdda48e9fe2bc470594027ce2b
#
_cell.length_a   1.000
_cell.length_b   1.000
_cell.length_c   1.000
_cell.angle_alpha   90.00
_cell.angle_beta   90.00
_cell.angle_gamma   90.00
#
_symmetry.space_group_name_H-M   'P 1'
#
loop_
_entity.id
_entity.type
_entity.pdbx_description
1 polymer ?
#
loop_
_entity_poly.entity_id
_entity_poly.type
_entity_poly.pdbx_seq_one_letter_code
_entity_poly.pdbx_strand_id
1 'polypeptide(L)'
;MTGIIHTSAQGIYMDTTFSRDMILQDRRAQIMLFAVIAIGTFLDWLDGTIVTVALPEIAASFSMSASDVSWIVTVYYLTMAGLILVFGKISDSGHIRGVIIWGFTIFTSGSLMCALSWSYEMLLVFRAIQGLGSAMLASSCLMLVVKFLPPGMIAFGMSLSVLGGSLGSALGPVIGGILTEMLSWHWIFLINVPIGIISIILSIRVVPSLELDAERRFDYVGSCFLFIFLATALFVVESSSTHGISSTSLIILAVSVVFLVLFYLREKKIDYPVIRLDVFRNHGLVIVAVVYMLVNAYYMGLMYILPFFFTVELGMNTMGSGMMMLVQAVTMLVLCLFIGKAVDRRGWKLFTLAAVACMVISALFFIVSDAETGIIMPVIGLVVMGLVFALGGSSLTASAIDQVPEEYHGFTSAFMSFIIYLGAAIGTTLYSAMFNIGSGVPGVSIEDLLPVDFMEGYVFVMIVTMALGFISIALMVWVCQRFKGNSAKNA
;
A
#
# COMPACT_ATOMS: atom_id res chain seq x y z
N MET A 1 24.15 33.51 11.44
CA MET A 1 25.32 32.70 11.04
C MET A 1 26.33 32.70 12.19
N THR A 2 26.24 31.76 13.09
CA THR A 2 27.26 31.50 14.12
C THR A 2 27.30 29.99 14.30
N GLY A 3 28.21 29.35 13.51
CA GLY A 3 28.50 27.94 13.67
C GLY A 3 29.34 27.74 14.93
N ILE A 4 28.93 26.85 15.80
CA ILE A 4 29.70 26.37 16.92
C ILE A 4 30.80 25.47 16.37
N ILE A 5 32.07 25.94 16.48
CA ILE A 5 33.22 25.15 16.06
C ILE A 5 33.61 24.25 17.25
N HIS A 6 33.29 22.97 17.15
CA HIS A 6 33.89 21.94 18.00
C HIS A 6 35.19 21.46 17.35
N THR A 7 36.31 21.90 17.90
CA THR A 7 37.65 21.39 17.57
C THR A 7 37.90 20.09 18.32
N SER A 8 37.69 18.96 17.70
CA SER A 8 38.34 17.70 18.05
C SER A 8 39.28 17.29 16.92
N ALA A 9 40.43 16.70 17.25
CA ALA A 9 41.58 16.43 16.38
C ALA A 9 41.35 15.36 15.28
N GLN A 10 40.22 15.37 14.63
CA GLN A 10 39.88 14.56 13.44
C GLN A 10 39.00 15.41 12.52
N GLY A 11 39.64 15.94 11.47
CA GLY A 11 39.00 16.48 10.27
C GLY A 11 37.82 17.45 10.48
N ILE A 12 37.91 18.65 9.91
CA ILE A 12 36.82 19.63 9.84
C ILE A 12 35.70 19.01 8.97
N TYR A 13 34.79 18.28 9.58
CA TYR A 13 33.51 18.01 8.98
C TYR A 13 32.56 19.16 9.35
N MET A 14 32.29 20.07 8.44
CA MET A 14 31.13 20.97 8.56
C MET A 14 29.88 20.10 8.57
N ASP A 15 29.32 19.83 9.73
CA ASP A 15 28.02 19.21 9.88
C ASP A 15 26.97 20.25 9.43
N THR A 16 26.61 20.21 8.15
CA THR A 16 25.64 21.13 7.51
C THR A 16 24.20 20.72 7.81
N THR A 17 23.99 19.71 8.68
CA THR A 17 22.66 19.22 9.04
C THR A 17 22.02 20.09 10.11
N PHE A 18 20.70 20.34 9.95
CA PHE A 18 19.92 21.04 10.97
C PHE A 18 19.83 20.19 12.24
N SER A 19 20.09 20.77 13.40
CA SER A 19 19.78 20.13 14.68
C SER A 19 18.25 20.13 14.91
N ARG A 20 17.77 19.25 15.81
CA ARG A 20 16.34 19.23 16.18
C ARG A 20 15.85 20.60 16.65
N ASP A 21 16.64 21.30 17.45
CA ASP A 21 16.29 22.63 17.96
C ASP A 21 16.23 23.69 16.86
N MET A 22 17.07 23.59 15.83
CA MET A 22 16.98 24.45 14.64
C MET A 22 15.68 24.23 13.86
N ILE A 23 15.24 22.95 13.70
CA ILE A 23 13.96 22.66 13.03
C ILE A 23 12.78 23.24 13.80
N LEU A 24 12.82 23.21 15.13
CA LEU A 24 11.75 23.76 15.96
C LEU A 24 11.65 25.30 15.81
N GLN A 25 12.72 26.00 15.43
CA GLN A 25 12.80 27.47 15.37
C GLN A 25 12.88 28.03 13.95
N ASP A 26 13.41 27.28 12.97
CA ASP A 26 13.58 27.75 11.58
C ASP A 26 12.46 27.28 10.66
N ARG A 27 11.66 28.23 10.20
CA ARG A 27 10.57 28.01 9.25
C ARG A 27 11.03 27.36 7.93
N ARG A 28 12.26 27.64 7.47
CA ARG A 28 12.80 27.07 6.23
C ARG A 28 13.10 25.58 6.42
N ALA A 29 13.68 25.20 7.55
CA ALA A 29 13.92 23.80 7.89
C ALA A 29 12.61 23.03 8.01
N GLN A 30 11.59 23.63 8.63
CA GLN A 30 10.23 23.02 8.69
C GLN A 30 9.64 22.79 7.31
N ILE A 31 9.70 23.77 6.41
CA ILE A 31 9.17 23.63 5.03
C ILE A 31 9.92 22.52 4.27
N MET A 32 11.25 22.44 4.39
CA MET A 32 12.03 21.37 3.75
C MET A 32 11.71 19.99 4.33
N LEU A 33 11.50 19.89 5.66
CA LEU A 33 11.07 18.65 6.28
C LEU A 33 9.66 18.22 5.81
N PHE A 34 8.73 19.17 5.72
CA PHE A 34 7.41 18.93 5.12
C PHE A 34 7.51 18.46 3.67
N ALA A 35 8.44 19.01 2.89
CA ALA A 35 8.66 18.55 1.51
C ALA A 35 9.15 17.10 1.47
N VAL A 36 10.10 16.71 2.34
CA VAL A 36 10.58 15.32 2.45
C VAL A 36 9.43 14.37 2.77
N ILE A 37 8.59 14.73 3.74
CA ILE A 37 7.43 13.92 4.16
C ILE A 37 6.42 13.78 3.01
N ALA A 38 6.04 14.91 2.40
CA ALA A 38 5.05 14.92 1.32
C ALA A 38 5.53 14.16 0.08
N ILE A 39 6.78 14.34 -0.33
CA ILE A 39 7.35 13.66 -1.49
C ILE A 39 7.51 12.16 -1.20
N GLY A 40 7.95 11.78 0.01
CA GLY A 40 8.10 10.37 0.37
C GLY A 40 6.77 9.61 0.31
N THR A 41 5.71 10.17 0.89
CA THR A 41 4.36 9.58 0.83
C THR A 41 3.76 9.65 -0.57
N PHE A 42 4.02 10.71 -1.32
CA PHE A 42 3.59 10.85 -2.73
C PHE A 42 4.22 9.77 -3.61
N LEU A 43 5.54 9.58 -3.54
CA LEU A 43 6.25 8.58 -4.35
C LEU A 43 5.79 7.15 -4.05
N ASP A 44 5.59 6.83 -2.76
CA ASP A 44 5.10 5.52 -2.33
C ASP A 44 3.76 5.16 -2.99
N TRP A 45 2.78 6.06 -2.90
CA TRP A 45 1.44 5.84 -3.47
C TRP A 45 1.40 6.00 -4.99
N LEU A 46 2.19 6.93 -5.55
CA LEU A 46 2.31 7.10 -7.00
C LEU A 46 2.82 5.81 -7.63
N ASP A 47 3.93 5.28 -7.14
CA ASP A 47 4.56 4.09 -7.71
C ASP A 47 3.68 2.84 -7.59
N GLY A 48 2.94 2.71 -6.48
CA GLY A 48 1.98 1.62 -6.29
C GLY A 48 0.83 1.62 -7.29
N THR A 49 0.42 2.78 -7.79
CA THR A 49 -0.75 2.92 -8.67
C THR A 49 -0.41 3.20 -10.13
N ILE A 50 0.73 3.83 -10.42
CA ILE A 50 1.15 4.17 -11.79
C ILE A 50 1.38 2.91 -12.64
N VAL A 51 1.89 1.85 -12.03
CA VAL A 51 2.21 0.58 -12.69
C VAL A 51 0.96 -0.15 -13.13
N THR A 52 -0.13 -0.06 -12.36
CA THR A 52 -1.36 -0.85 -12.63
C THR A 52 -1.97 -0.57 -14.00
N VAL A 53 -1.94 0.68 -14.46
CA VAL A 53 -2.48 1.08 -15.77
C VAL A 53 -1.54 0.65 -16.92
N ALA A 54 -0.25 0.49 -16.65
CA ALA A 54 0.73 0.03 -17.64
C ALA A 54 0.80 -1.51 -17.74
N LEU A 55 0.14 -2.26 -16.84
CA LEU A 55 0.22 -3.73 -16.84
C LEU A 55 -0.17 -4.38 -18.16
N PRO A 56 -1.24 -3.96 -18.88
CA PRO A 56 -1.57 -4.53 -20.19
C PRO A 56 -0.43 -4.37 -21.19
N GLU A 57 0.21 -3.19 -21.25
CA GLU A 57 1.33 -2.91 -22.16
C GLU A 57 2.59 -3.69 -21.78
N ILE A 58 2.86 -3.81 -20.47
CA ILE A 58 3.98 -4.63 -19.96
C ILE A 58 3.75 -6.11 -20.29
N ALA A 59 2.50 -6.60 -20.13
CA ALA A 59 2.13 -7.96 -20.48
C ALA A 59 2.38 -8.24 -21.98
N ALA A 60 1.92 -7.35 -22.85
CA ALA A 60 2.15 -7.44 -24.29
C ALA A 60 3.65 -7.41 -24.62
N SER A 61 4.43 -6.50 -24.02
CA SER A 61 5.86 -6.35 -24.31
C SER A 61 6.72 -7.58 -23.95
N PHE A 62 6.29 -8.35 -22.96
CA PHE A 62 6.96 -9.60 -22.54
C PHE A 62 6.21 -10.86 -22.98
N SER A 63 5.09 -10.75 -23.73
CA SER A 63 4.21 -11.87 -24.13
C SER A 63 3.79 -12.71 -22.94
N MET A 64 3.38 -12.04 -21.85
CA MET A 64 2.99 -12.65 -20.59
C MET A 64 1.47 -12.65 -20.41
N SER A 65 0.97 -13.54 -19.56
CA SER A 65 -0.45 -13.53 -19.17
C SER A 65 -0.77 -12.40 -18.18
N ALA A 66 -2.05 -12.06 -18.04
CA ALA A 66 -2.50 -11.13 -17.01
C ALA A 66 -2.10 -11.57 -15.61
N SER A 67 -2.12 -12.89 -15.34
CA SER A 67 -1.73 -13.43 -14.05
C SER A 67 -0.24 -13.28 -13.78
N ASP A 68 0.61 -13.53 -14.78
CA ASP A 68 2.06 -13.40 -14.57
C ASP A 68 2.43 -11.95 -14.22
N VAL A 69 1.88 -10.97 -14.93
CA VAL A 69 2.21 -9.55 -14.67
C VAL A 69 1.65 -9.03 -13.36
N SER A 70 0.70 -9.72 -12.72
CA SER A 70 0.22 -9.39 -11.38
C SER A 70 1.35 -9.39 -10.34
N TRP A 71 2.38 -10.24 -10.55
CA TRP A 71 3.55 -10.31 -9.68
C TRP A 71 4.37 -9.02 -9.63
N ILE A 72 4.32 -8.19 -10.67
CA ILE A 72 5.01 -6.89 -10.68
C ILE A 72 4.48 -5.99 -9.55
N VAL A 73 3.18 -6.05 -9.29
CA VAL A 73 2.52 -5.32 -8.20
C VAL A 73 2.62 -6.09 -6.89
N THR A 74 2.39 -7.41 -6.93
CA THR A 74 2.39 -8.27 -5.74
C THR A 74 3.74 -8.26 -5.03
N VAL A 75 4.86 -8.44 -5.74
CA VAL A 75 6.19 -8.50 -5.13
C VAL A 75 6.58 -7.17 -4.46
N TYR A 76 6.17 -6.04 -5.02
CA TYR A 76 6.38 -4.72 -4.45
C TYR A 76 5.65 -4.59 -3.10
N TYR A 77 4.34 -4.82 -3.07
CA TYR A 77 3.54 -4.71 -1.85
C TYR A 77 3.86 -5.80 -0.83
N LEU A 78 4.22 -7.01 -1.27
CA LEU A 78 4.70 -8.08 -0.40
C LEU A 78 5.97 -7.67 0.34
N THR A 79 6.93 -7.09 -0.39
CA THR A 79 8.18 -6.59 0.21
C THR A 79 7.90 -5.46 1.19
N MET A 80 6.99 -4.55 0.86
CA MET A 80 6.55 -3.51 1.77
C MET A 80 5.90 -4.08 3.03
N ALA A 81 4.93 -4.97 2.91
CA ALA A 81 4.25 -5.58 4.04
C ALA A 81 5.23 -6.32 4.95
N GLY A 82 6.15 -7.09 4.37
CA GLY A 82 7.13 -7.85 5.15
C GLY A 82 8.14 -6.99 5.92
N LEU A 83 8.42 -5.77 5.47
CA LEU A 83 9.51 -4.95 6.00
C LEU A 83 9.08 -3.66 6.69
N ILE A 84 7.83 -3.20 6.52
CA ILE A 84 7.39 -1.92 7.11
C ILE A 84 7.49 -1.89 8.64
N LEU A 85 7.16 -2.99 9.31
CA LEU A 85 7.28 -3.09 10.77
C LEU A 85 8.73 -3.10 11.23
N VAL A 86 9.62 -3.72 10.44
CA VAL A 86 11.07 -3.75 10.67
C VAL A 86 11.64 -2.33 10.66
N PHE A 87 11.43 -1.62 9.56
CA PHE A 87 11.96 -0.28 9.39
C PHE A 87 11.30 0.76 10.29
N GLY A 88 10.03 0.57 10.63
CA GLY A 88 9.36 1.36 11.65
C GLY A 88 10.09 1.29 12.99
N LYS A 89 10.45 0.10 13.43
CA LYS A 89 11.17 -0.12 14.67
C LYS A 89 12.61 0.43 14.64
N ILE A 90 13.33 0.21 13.51
CA ILE A 90 14.67 0.76 13.28
C ILE A 90 14.64 2.30 13.32
N SER A 91 13.64 2.93 12.71
CA SER A 91 13.46 4.38 12.76
C SER A 91 13.15 4.90 14.16
N ASP A 92 12.35 4.13 14.92
CA ASP A 92 12.00 4.48 16.29
C ASP A 92 13.19 4.42 17.25
N SER A 93 14.17 3.52 17.01
CA SER A 93 15.40 3.40 17.79
C SER A 93 16.45 4.49 17.53
N GLY A 94 16.14 5.53 16.77
CA GLY A 94 17.02 6.67 16.49
C GLY A 94 17.66 6.67 15.10
N HIS A 95 17.56 5.58 14.33
CA HIS A 95 18.17 5.47 12.99
C HIS A 95 17.34 6.12 11.86
N ILE A 96 16.33 6.93 12.19
CA ILE A 96 15.34 7.48 11.24
C ILE A 96 16.00 8.22 10.06
N ARG A 97 17.07 8.99 10.30
CA ARG A 97 17.81 9.68 9.23
C ARG A 97 18.39 8.69 8.22
N GLY A 98 19.06 7.65 8.71
CA GLY A 98 19.62 6.60 7.85
C GLY A 98 18.54 5.88 7.06
N VAL A 99 17.44 5.51 7.71
CA VAL A 99 16.33 4.82 7.06
C VAL A 99 15.73 5.67 5.94
N ILE A 100 15.51 6.96 6.14
CA ILE A 100 14.94 7.84 5.09
C ILE A 100 15.90 8.03 3.92
N ILE A 101 17.19 8.32 4.18
CA ILE A 101 18.17 8.54 3.11
C ILE A 101 18.37 7.26 2.30
N TRP A 102 18.56 6.11 2.96
CA TRP A 102 18.65 4.83 2.27
C TRP A 102 17.33 4.43 1.60
N GLY A 103 16.19 4.75 2.21
CA GLY A 103 14.87 4.53 1.63
C GLY A 103 14.74 5.22 0.27
N PHE A 104 14.99 6.52 0.19
CA PHE A 104 15.00 7.24 -1.08
C PHE A 104 16.06 6.71 -2.05
N THR A 105 17.26 6.37 -1.57
CA THR A 105 18.34 5.86 -2.41
C THR A 105 17.98 4.51 -3.03
N ILE A 106 17.51 3.57 -2.23
CA ILE A 106 17.11 2.22 -2.69
C ILE A 106 15.89 2.31 -3.59
N PHE A 107 14.87 3.12 -3.24
CA PHE A 107 13.70 3.34 -4.07
C PHE A 107 14.07 3.93 -5.45
N THR A 108 14.90 4.98 -5.47
CA THR A 108 15.31 5.66 -6.70
C THR A 108 16.18 4.75 -7.58
N SER A 109 17.12 4.03 -7.00
CA SER A 109 17.95 3.07 -7.75
C SER A 109 17.12 1.90 -8.25
N GLY A 110 16.21 1.36 -7.42
CA GLY A 110 15.25 0.33 -7.83
C GLY A 110 14.37 0.79 -9.00
N SER A 111 13.85 2.03 -8.95
CA SER A 111 13.10 2.64 -10.07
C SER A 111 13.93 2.72 -11.35
N LEU A 112 15.17 3.19 -11.26
CA LEU A 112 16.06 3.23 -12.42
C LEU A 112 16.32 1.83 -12.99
N MET A 113 16.56 0.85 -12.12
CA MET A 113 16.77 -0.55 -12.54
C MET A 113 15.50 -1.15 -13.17
N CYS A 114 14.29 -0.87 -12.64
CA CYS A 114 13.03 -1.27 -13.27
C CYS A 114 12.90 -0.68 -14.67
N ALA A 115 13.24 0.61 -14.85
CA ALA A 115 13.21 1.27 -16.15
C ALA A 115 14.20 0.70 -17.15
N LEU A 116 15.29 0.10 -16.71
CA LEU A 116 16.33 -0.51 -17.54
C LEU A 116 16.16 -2.02 -17.68
N SER A 117 15.09 -2.62 -17.18
CA SER A 117 14.87 -4.07 -17.25
C SER A 117 14.54 -4.50 -18.68
N TRP A 118 15.21 -5.54 -19.15
CA TRP A 118 14.98 -6.15 -20.48
C TRP A 118 14.35 -7.54 -20.41
N SER A 119 14.08 -8.04 -19.21
CA SER A 119 13.31 -9.27 -18.98
C SER A 119 12.34 -9.10 -17.80
N TYR A 120 11.29 -9.91 -17.82
CA TYR A 120 10.28 -9.94 -16.78
C TYR A 120 10.87 -10.28 -15.42
N GLU A 121 11.75 -11.28 -15.31
CA GLU A 121 12.40 -11.71 -14.06
C GLU A 121 13.25 -10.59 -13.45
N MET A 122 13.97 -9.85 -14.29
CA MET A 122 14.72 -8.67 -13.82
C MET A 122 13.79 -7.61 -13.26
N LEU A 123 12.68 -7.34 -13.93
CA LEU A 123 11.69 -6.39 -13.48
C LEU A 123 11.15 -6.81 -12.10
N LEU A 124 10.84 -8.09 -11.88
CA LEU A 124 10.39 -8.61 -10.57
C LEU A 124 11.43 -8.39 -9.46
N VAL A 125 12.70 -8.72 -9.73
CA VAL A 125 13.78 -8.54 -8.75
C VAL A 125 13.93 -7.05 -8.40
N PHE A 126 13.90 -6.18 -9.41
CA PHE A 126 14.05 -4.74 -9.17
C PHE A 126 12.82 -4.13 -8.49
N ARG A 127 11.62 -4.66 -8.74
CA ARG A 127 10.41 -4.30 -7.99
C ARG A 127 10.50 -4.70 -6.52
N ALA A 128 11.11 -5.85 -6.19
CA ALA A 128 11.38 -6.21 -4.79
C ALA A 128 12.34 -5.22 -4.12
N ILE A 129 13.42 -4.83 -4.81
CA ILE A 129 14.37 -3.82 -4.31
C ILE A 129 13.70 -2.46 -4.13
N GLN A 130 12.87 -2.04 -5.07
CA GLN A 130 12.11 -0.80 -4.99
C GLN A 130 11.12 -0.83 -3.82
N GLY A 131 10.42 -1.95 -3.61
CA GLY A 131 9.52 -2.17 -2.48
C GLY A 131 10.21 -2.10 -1.11
N LEU A 132 11.47 -2.56 -1.03
CA LEU A 132 12.30 -2.39 0.19
C LEU A 132 12.52 -0.90 0.48
N GLY A 133 12.88 -0.09 -0.53
CA GLY A 133 13.02 1.36 -0.37
C GLY A 133 11.72 2.03 0.07
N SER A 134 10.60 1.62 -0.54
CA SER A 134 9.27 2.15 -0.21
C SER A 134 8.85 1.79 1.22
N ALA A 135 9.12 0.56 1.70
CA ALA A 135 8.86 0.17 3.09
C ALA A 135 9.61 1.06 4.09
N MET A 136 10.86 1.43 3.77
CA MET A 136 11.65 2.37 4.57
C MET A 136 11.00 3.76 4.60
N LEU A 137 10.52 4.27 3.47
CA LEU A 137 9.86 5.58 3.37
C LEU A 137 8.51 5.58 4.08
N ALA A 138 7.64 4.62 3.79
CA ALA A 138 6.30 4.51 4.35
C ALA A 138 6.33 4.45 5.89
N SER A 139 7.26 3.67 6.46
CA SER A 139 7.41 3.56 7.91
C SER A 139 7.97 4.80 8.57
N SER A 140 8.82 5.56 7.89
CA SER A 140 9.61 6.64 8.48
C SER A 140 9.01 8.03 8.28
N CYS A 141 8.29 8.29 7.17
CA CYS A 141 7.72 9.61 6.88
C CYS A 141 6.75 10.10 7.97
N LEU A 142 5.86 9.23 8.45
CA LEU A 142 4.96 9.58 9.56
C LEU A 142 5.71 9.80 10.88
N MET A 143 6.79 9.06 11.11
CA MET A 143 7.61 9.20 12.30
C MET A 143 8.40 10.52 12.31
N LEU A 144 8.81 11.05 11.14
CA LEU A 144 9.38 12.40 11.04
C LEU A 144 8.43 13.47 11.58
N VAL A 145 7.13 13.34 11.28
CA VAL A 145 6.11 14.27 11.79
C VAL A 145 6.10 14.30 13.30
N VAL A 146 6.04 13.12 13.93
CA VAL A 146 5.90 13.01 15.39
C VAL A 146 7.17 13.40 16.13
N LYS A 147 8.36 13.05 15.61
CA LYS A 147 9.63 13.25 16.31
C LYS A 147 10.23 14.65 16.15
N PHE A 148 9.99 15.31 15.02
CA PHE A 148 10.72 16.55 14.69
C PHE A 148 9.85 17.79 14.55
N LEU A 149 8.53 17.66 14.45
CA LEU A 149 7.65 18.82 14.36
C LEU A 149 7.19 19.32 15.73
N PRO A 150 7.02 20.63 15.91
CA PRO A 150 6.41 21.18 17.11
C PRO A 150 5.00 20.61 17.33
N PRO A 151 4.52 20.44 18.58
CA PRO A 151 3.21 19.87 18.86
C PRO A 151 2.05 20.55 18.10
N GLY A 152 2.11 21.88 17.92
CA GLY A 152 1.12 22.62 17.15
C GLY A 152 1.13 22.40 15.63
N MET A 153 2.15 21.72 15.08
CA MET A 153 2.31 21.44 13.64
C MET A 153 2.14 19.95 13.29
N ILE A 154 2.00 19.07 14.28
CA ILE A 154 1.87 17.61 14.06
C ILE A 154 0.63 17.31 13.21
N ALA A 155 -0.52 17.90 13.55
CA ALA A 155 -1.74 17.69 12.78
C ALA A 155 -1.62 18.15 11.31
N PHE A 156 -0.91 19.25 11.08
CA PHE A 156 -0.63 19.74 9.73
C PHE A 156 0.31 18.77 8.98
N GLY A 157 1.39 18.29 9.61
CA GLY A 157 2.30 17.32 9.01
C GLY A 157 1.62 16.00 8.66
N MET A 158 0.73 15.49 9.54
CA MET A 158 -0.09 14.30 9.25
C MET A 158 -1.02 14.54 8.05
N SER A 159 -1.68 15.70 8.01
CA SER A 159 -2.56 16.05 6.88
C SER A 159 -1.78 16.16 5.56
N LEU A 160 -0.55 16.64 5.60
CA LEU A 160 0.31 16.74 4.43
C LEU A 160 0.76 15.34 3.94
N SER A 161 1.04 14.40 4.84
CA SER A 161 1.31 13.00 4.47
C SER A 161 0.11 12.36 3.77
N VAL A 162 -1.10 12.55 4.31
CA VAL A 162 -2.34 12.05 3.70
C VAL A 162 -2.57 12.69 2.33
N LEU A 163 -2.34 14.01 2.21
CA LEU A 163 -2.47 14.73 0.93
C LEU A 163 -1.46 14.21 -0.10
N GLY A 164 -0.19 14.01 0.30
CA GLY A 164 0.84 13.44 -0.57
C GLY A 164 0.44 12.07 -1.11
N GLY A 165 0.03 11.17 -0.22
CA GLY A 165 -0.44 9.83 -0.60
C GLY A 165 -1.68 9.87 -1.51
N SER A 166 -2.67 10.70 -1.19
CA SER A 166 -3.88 10.84 -2.00
C SER A 166 -3.59 11.40 -3.40
N LEU A 167 -2.70 12.40 -3.50
CA LEU A 167 -2.27 12.93 -4.79
C LEU A 167 -1.47 11.88 -5.59
N GLY A 168 -0.59 11.13 -4.94
CA GLY A 168 0.15 10.03 -5.59
C GLY A 168 -0.79 8.99 -6.17
N SER A 169 -1.74 8.50 -5.36
CA SER A 169 -2.74 7.54 -5.79
C SER A 169 -3.65 8.07 -6.92
N ALA A 170 -4.02 9.36 -6.86
CA ALA A 170 -4.89 9.99 -7.87
C ALA A 170 -4.17 10.22 -9.20
N LEU A 171 -2.93 10.69 -9.15
CA LEU A 171 -2.16 11.04 -10.35
C LEU A 171 -1.49 9.83 -10.99
N GLY A 172 -1.25 8.75 -10.23
CA GLY A 172 -0.58 7.55 -10.72
C GLY A 172 -1.16 7.01 -12.02
N PRO A 173 -2.44 6.62 -12.07
CA PRO A 173 -3.05 6.08 -13.28
C PRO A 173 -3.02 7.04 -14.46
N VAL A 174 -3.22 8.33 -14.24
CA VAL A 174 -3.21 9.36 -15.31
C VAL A 174 -1.81 9.53 -15.88
N ILE A 175 -0.83 9.75 -15.02
CA ILE A 175 0.57 9.92 -15.43
C ILE A 175 1.06 8.61 -16.07
N GLY A 176 0.70 7.46 -15.49
CA GLY A 176 1.03 6.16 -16.02
C GLY A 176 0.47 5.93 -17.43
N GLY A 177 -0.81 6.23 -17.63
CA GLY A 177 -1.45 6.13 -18.94
C GLY A 177 -0.80 7.05 -19.99
N ILE A 178 -0.56 8.32 -19.64
CA ILE A 178 0.08 9.29 -20.54
C ILE A 178 1.52 8.87 -20.90
N LEU A 179 2.33 8.53 -19.90
CA LEU A 179 3.73 8.16 -20.14
C LEU A 179 3.87 6.87 -20.96
N THR A 180 3.03 5.88 -20.67
CA THR A 180 3.03 4.59 -21.36
C THR A 180 2.62 4.78 -22.82
N GLU A 181 1.55 5.51 -23.09
CA GLU A 181 1.01 5.73 -24.44
C GLU A 181 1.94 6.62 -25.30
N MET A 182 2.47 7.72 -24.73
CA MET A 182 3.25 8.70 -25.49
C MET A 182 4.72 8.32 -25.66
N LEU A 183 5.27 7.54 -24.73
CA LEU A 183 6.69 7.20 -24.68
C LEU A 183 6.89 5.68 -24.61
N SER A 184 6.76 5.09 -23.43
CA SER A 184 6.75 3.63 -23.17
C SER A 184 6.53 3.40 -21.67
N TRP A 185 6.19 2.17 -21.29
CA TRP A 185 6.03 1.79 -19.89
C TRP A 185 7.29 2.01 -19.03
N HIS A 186 8.49 2.04 -19.59
CA HIS A 186 9.73 2.31 -18.86
C HIS A 186 9.73 3.68 -18.17
N TRP A 187 9.04 4.66 -18.75
CA TRP A 187 8.98 6.03 -18.23
C TRP A 187 8.17 6.16 -16.95
N ILE A 188 7.27 5.21 -16.64
CA ILE A 188 6.56 5.20 -15.34
C ILE A 188 7.53 5.03 -14.16
N PHE A 189 8.63 4.34 -14.39
CA PHE A 189 9.71 4.19 -13.41
C PHE A 189 10.71 5.35 -13.48
N LEU A 190 11.07 5.80 -14.67
CA LEU A 190 12.03 6.89 -14.85
C LEU A 190 11.59 8.21 -14.22
N ILE A 191 10.29 8.51 -14.15
CA ILE A 191 9.77 9.73 -13.51
C ILE A 191 10.13 9.82 -12.03
N ASN A 192 10.26 8.68 -11.34
CA ASN A 192 10.64 8.63 -9.95
C ASN A 192 12.10 9.04 -9.70
N VAL A 193 12.96 8.89 -10.71
CA VAL A 193 14.42 9.11 -10.55
C VAL A 193 14.78 10.56 -10.25
N PRO A 194 14.35 11.58 -11.02
CA PRO A 194 14.66 12.97 -10.71
C PRO A 194 14.03 13.41 -9.37
N ILE A 195 12.81 12.96 -9.06
CA ILE A 195 12.12 13.29 -7.80
C ILE A 195 12.88 12.66 -6.63
N GLY A 196 13.31 11.41 -6.77
CA GLY A 196 14.07 10.69 -5.76
C GLY A 196 15.44 11.32 -5.50
N ILE A 197 16.19 11.74 -6.52
CA ILE A 197 17.46 12.44 -6.37
C ILE A 197 17.29 13.74 -5.57
N ILE A 198 16.28 14.53 -5.91
CA ILE A 198 15.95 15.76 -5.14
C ILE A 198 15.64 15.41 -3.69
N SER A 199 14.87 14.36 -3.44
CA SER A 199 14.48 13.90 -2.10
C SER A 199 15.67 13.42 -1.28
N ILE A 200 16.64 12.73 -1.89
CA ILE A 200 17.90 12.33 -1.24
C ILE A 200 18.66 13.56 -0.78
N ILE A 201 18.85 14.54 -1.68
CA ILE A 201 19.58 15.79 -1.36
C ILE A 201 18.90 16.56 -0.24
N LEU A 202 17.58 16.70 -0.28
CA LEU A 202 16.79 17.34 0.77
C LEU A 202 16.92 16.59 2.10
N SER A 203 16.79 15.27 2.08
CA SER A 203 16.86 14.44 3.29
C SER A 203 18.22 14.51 3.98
N ILE A 204 19.31 14.49 3.21
CA ILE A 204 20.69 14.66 3.75
C ILE A 204 20.84 16.00 4.45
N ARG A 205 20.22 17.06 3.93
CA ARG A 205 20.36 18.43 4.46
C ARG A 205 19.45 18.69 5.65
N VAL A 206 18.25 18.10 5.69
CA VAL A 206 17.18 18.55 6.60
C VAL A 206 16.86 17.56 7.71
N VAL A 207 17.05 16.24 7.48
CA VAL A 207 16.70 15.25 8.50
C VAL A 207 17.82 15.15 9.54
N PRO A 208 17.56 15.51 10.83
CA PRO A 208 18.57 15.45 11.86
C PRO A 208 18.90 14.01 12.25
N SER A 209 20.11 13.82 12.78
CA SER A 209 20.46 12.60 13.53
C SER A 209 19.85 12.68 14.94
N LEU A 210 19.28 11.58 15.40
CA LEU A 210 18.87 11.40 16.79
C LEU A 210 19.93 10.61 17.55
N GLU A 211 19.97 10.78 18.86
CA GLU A 211 20.71 9.88 19.73
C GLU A 211 20.10 8.47 19.65
N LEU A 212 20.98 7.48 19.58
CA LEU A 212 20.58 6.08 19.46
C LEU A 212 20.08 5.57 20.80
N ASP A 213 18.90 4.95 20.81
CA ASP A 213 18.40 4.19 21.96
C ASP A 213 18.91 2.76 21.85
N ALA A 214 20.05 2.49 22.47
CA ALA A 214 20.74 1.19 22.42
C ALA A 214 19.96 0.05 23.08
N GLU A 215 18.93 0.33 23.89
CA GLU A 215 18.14 -0.68 24.58
C GLU A 215 17.02 -1.25 23.70
N ARG A 216 16.66 -0.62 22.59
CA ARG A 216 15.60 -1.09 21.70
C ARG A 216 16.07 -2.23 20.79
N ARG A 217 15.81 -3.46 21.22
CA ARG A 217 16.07 -4.68 20.45
C ARG A 217 14.93 -4.94 19.46
N PHE A 218 15.25 -5.58 18.34
CA PHE A 218 14.31 -5.93 17.29
C PHE A 218 14.47 -7.39 16.84
N ASP A 219 13.36 -8.07 16.51
CA ASP A 219 13.38 -9.45 16.03
C ASP A 219 13.50 -9.53 14.49
N TYR A 220 14.74 -9.41 13.99
CA TYR A 220 15.01 -9.60 12.55
C TYR A 220 14.67 -11.00 12.06
N VAL A 221 14.84 -12.03 12.91
CA VAL A 221 14.60 -13.44 12.53
C VAL A 221 13.10 -13.71 12.44
N GLY A 222 12.30 -13.21 13.38
CA GLY A 222 10.84 -13.30 13.30
C GLY A 222 10.29 -12.58 12.06
N SER A 223 10.83 -11.40 11.74
CA SER A 223 10.45 -10.67 10.51
C SER A 223 10.79 -11.45 9.24
N CYS A 224 11.95 -12.13 9.21
CA CYS A 224 12.35 -12.98 8.10
C CYS A 224 11.39 -14.18 7.95
N PHE A 225 10.98 -14.80 9.06
CA PHE A 225 10.02 -15.92 9.03
C PHE A 225 8.66 -15.45 8.52
N LEU A 226 8.18 -14.28 8.98
CA LEU A 226 6.92 -13.70 8.50
C LEU A 226 6.98 -13.40 6.99
N PHE A 227 8.07 -12.81 6.51
CA PHE A 227 8.26 -12.50 5.10
C PHE A 227 8.26 -13.77 4.23
N ILE A 228 9.03 -14.81 4.63
CA ILE A 228 9.08 -16.07 3.88
C ILE A 228 7.71 -16.76 3.88
N PHE A 229 7.00 -16.75 5.02
CA PHE A 229 5.64 -17.27 5.10
C PHE A 229 4.72 -16.57 4.09
N LEU A 230 4.67 -15.24 4.11
CA LEU A 230 3.80 -14.46 3.22
C LEU A 230 4.16 -14.66 1.75
N ALA A 231 5.46 -14.64 1.41
CA ALA A 231 5.94 -14.83 0.05
C ALA A 231 5.54 -16.21 -0.49
N THR A 232 5.79 -17.26 0.29
CA THR A 232 5.47 -18.63 -0.13
C THR A 232 3.97 -18.89 -0.16
N ALA A 233 3.19 -18.31 0.75
CA ALA A 233 1.73 -18.43 0.76
C ALA A 233 1.10 -17.79 -0.50
N LEU A 234 1.49 -16.57 -0.85
CA LEU A 234 1.00 -15.89 -2.06
C LEU A 234 1.44 -16.61 -3.33
N PHE A 235 2.69 -17.11 -3.36
CA PHE A 235 3.17 -17.91 -4.49
C PHE A 235 2.35 -19.19 -4.70
N VAL A 236 1.96 -19.88 -3.63
CA VAL A 236 1.11 -21.09 -3.75
C VAL A 236 -0.26 -20.74 -4.33
N VAL A 237 -0.88 -19.64 -3.89
CA VAL A 237 -2.19 -19.20 -4.41
C VAL A 237 -2.10 -18.96 -5.91
N GLU A 238 -1.14 -18.15 -6.34
CA GLU A 238 -0.96 -17.81 -7.76
C GLU A 238 -0.58 -19.02 -8.61
N SER A 239 0.45 -19.76 -8.21
CA SER A 239 0.90 -20.95 -8.96
C SER A 239 -0.18 -22.02 -9.08
N SER A 240 -1.00 -22.20 -8.04
CA SER A 240 -2.09 -23.18 -8.07
C SER A 240 -3.25 -22.73 -8.97
N SER A 241 -3.48 -21.42 -9.14
CA SER A 241 -4.51 -20.92 -10.04
C SER A 241 -4.12 -21.02 -11.51
N THR A 242 -2.82 -20.93 -11.82
CA THR A 242 -2.30 -20.96 -13.19
C THR A 242 -2.01 -22.38 -13.67
N HIS A 243 -1.34 -23.19 -12.85
CA HIS A 243 -0.84 -24.51 -13.23
C HIS A 243 -1.60 -25.67 -12.55
N GLY A 244 -2.62 -25.37 -11.73
CA GLY A 244 -3.28 -26.34 -10.88
C GLY A 244 -2.43 -26.76 -9.66
N ILE A 245 -2.98 -27.66 -8.83
CA ILE A 245 -2.27 -28.16 -7.65
C ILE A 245 -1.20 -29.15 -8.09
N SER A 246 0.05 -28.74 -8.03
CA SER A 246 1.23 -29.55 -8.37
C SER A 246 1.94 -30.04 -7.10
N SER A 247 2.81 -31.06 -7.25
CA SER A 247 3.69 -31.50 -6.15
C SER A 247 4.57 -30.36 -5.65
N THR A 248 4.99 -29.46 -6.53
CA THR A 248 5.78 -28.26 -6.18
C THR A 248 4.96 -27.31 -5.31
N SER A 249 3.69 -27.04 -5.68
CA SER A 249 2.79 -26.18 -4.90
C SER A 249 2.56 -26.76 -3.49
N LEU A 250 2.42 -28.09 -3.36
CA LEU A 250 2.27 -28.75 -2.05
C LEU A 250 3.54 -28.65 -1.18
N ILE A 251 4.73 -28.79 -1.79
CA ILE A 251 6.00 -28.62 -1.06
C ILE A 251 6.14 -27.17 -0.57
N ILE A 252 5.84 -26.18 -1.42
CA ILE A 252 5.93 -24.77 -1.04
C ILE A 252 4.89 -24.41 0.02
N LEU A 253 3.68 -25.00 -0.05
CA LEU A 253 2.68 -24.87 1.01
C LEU A 253 3.19 -25.42 2.35
N ALA A 254 3.83 -26.58 2.33
CA ALA A 254 4.43 -27.15 3.54
C ALA A 254 5.53 -26.23 4.10
N VAL A 255 6.38 -25.65 3.25
CA VAL A 255 7.38 -24.65 3.63
C VAL A 255 6.70 -23.44 4.26
N SER A 256 5.64 -22.92 3.65
CA SER A 256 4.85 -21.80 4.17
C SER A 256 4.33 -22.07 5.59
N VAL A 257 3.71 -23.23 5.79
CA VAL A 257 3.21 -23.64 7.11
C VAL A 257 4.34 -23.77 8.14
N VAL A 258 5.50 -24.31 7.75
CA VAL A 258 6.66 -24.41 8.63
C VAL A 258 7.12 -23.02 9.09
N PHE A 259 7.25 -22.06 8.17
CA PHE A 259 7.66 -20.69 8.53
C PHE A 259 6.61 -19.96 9.35
N LEU A 260 5.32 -20.18 9.14
CA LEU A 260 4.25 -19.68 10.01
C LEU A 260 4.38 -20.22 11.43
N VAL A 261 4.64 -21.53 11.58
CA VAL A 261 4.81 -22.16 12.90
C VAL A 261 6.09 -21.62 13.57
N LEU A 262 7.20 -21.52 12.85
CA LEU A 262 8.45 -20.96 13.37
C LEU A 262 8.27 -19.50 13.82
N PHE A 263 7.58 -18.68 13.03
CA PHE A 263 7.23 -17.32 13.39
C PHE A 263 6.41 -17.30 14.69
N TYR A 264 5.32 -18.05 14.77
CA TYR A 264 4.45 -18.10 15.94
C TYR A 264 5.18 -18.58 17.21
N LEU A 265 6.02 -19.62 17.12
CA LEU A 265 6.80 -20.13 18.24
C LEU A 265 7.84 -19.10 18.72
N ARG A 266 8.40 -18.33 17.79
CA ARG A 266 9.37 -17.30 18.11
C ARG A 266 8.71 -16.11 18.77
N GLU A 267 7.58 -15.61 18.22
CA GLU A 267 6.81 -14.50 18.79
C GLU A 267 6.36 -14.74 20.24
N LYS A 268 6.12 -16.03 20.60
CA LYS A 268 5.79 -16.40 21.99
C LYS A 268 6.96 -16.34 22.96
N LYS A 269 8.19 -16.44 22.47
CA LYS A 269 9.38 -16.60 23.32
C LYS A 269 10.22 -15.32 23.46
N ILE A 270 10.04 -14.37 22.54
CA ILE A 270 10.87 -13.16 22.49
C ILE A 270 10.20 -12.01 23.24
N ASP A 271 11.03 -11.23 23.97
CA ASP A 271 10.55 -10.06 24.72
C ASP A 271 10.18 -8.89 23.81
N TYR A 272 10.67 -8.90 22.55
CA TYR A 272 10.48 -7.83 21.55
C TYR A 272 9.81 -8.36 20.28
N PRO A 273 8.57 -8.83 20.34
CA PRO A 273 7.89 -9.43 19.20
C PRO A 273 7.66 -8.41 18.08
N VAL A 274 7.67 -8.90 16.82
CA VAL A 274 7.28 -8.12 15.63
C VAL A 274 5.82 -7.75 15.71
N ILE A 275 5.00 -8.75 16.06
CA ILE A 275 3.55 -8.63 16.20
C ILE A 275 3.17 -9.04 17.63
N ARG A 276 2.58 -8.14 18.38
CA ARG A 276 2.12 -8.41 19.75
C ARG A 276 0.91 -9.34 19.74
N LEU A 277 1.14 -10.63 20.00
CA LEU A 277 0.10 -11.67 19.96
C LEU A 277 -1.01 -11.47 21.02
N ASP A 278 -0.73 -10.76 22.11
CA ASP A 278 -1.70 -10.40 23.14
C ASP A 278 -2.84 -9.53 22.59
N VAL A 279 -2.55 -8.68 21.63
CA VAL A 279 -3.53 -7.79 21.00
C VAL A 279 -4.57 -8.58 20.18
N PHE A 280 -4.19 -9.75 19.64
CA PHE A 280 -5.13 -10.63 18.91
C PHE A 280 -6.17 -11.31 19.78
N ARG A 281 -6.05 -11.24 21.10
CA ARG A 281 -7.14 -11.67 22.01
C ARG A 281 -8.36 -10.75 21.91
N ASN A 282 -8.18 -9.53 21.41
CA ASN A 282 -9.29 -8.64 21.13
C ASN A 282 -9.93 -8.98 19.79
N HIS A 283 -11.02 -9.75 19.81
CA HIS A 283 -11.75 -10.16 18.61
C HIS A 283 -12.25 -8.98 17.78
N GLY A 284 -12.56 -7.84 18.42
CA GLY A 284 -12.99 -6.62 17.73
C GLY A 284 -11.89 -6.09 16.81
N LEU A 285 -10.67 -5.95 17.33
CA LEU A 285 -9.53 -5.52 16.54
C LEU A 285 -9.22 -6.49 15.39
N VAL A 286 -9.24 -7.81 15.67
CA VAL A 286 -8.97 -8.83 14.64
C VAL A 286 -9.98 -8.72 13.49
N ILE A 287 -11.26 -8.59 13.80
CA ILE A 287 -12.30 -8.48 12.77
C ILE A 287 -12.14 -7.18 11.98
N VAL A 288 -11.88 -6.05 12.65
CA VAL A 288 -11.62 -4.78 11.95
C VAL A 288 -10.41 -4.87 11.05
N ALA A 289 -9.32 -5.51 11.51
CA ALA A 289 -8.12 -5.73 10.70
C ALA A 289 -8.41 -6.60 9.47
N VAL A 290 -9.18 -7.70 9.62
CA VAL A 290 -9.61 -8.55 8.50
C VAL A 290 -10.46 -7.76 7.51
N VAL A 291 -11.43 -6.97 7.96
CA VAL A 291 -12.27 -6.14 7.07
C VAL A 291 -11.40 -5.08 6.37
N TYR A 292 -10.45 -4.47 7.07
CA TYR A 292 -9.55 -3.48 6.45
C TYR A 292 -8.63 -4.12 5.39
N MET A 293 -8.16 -5.34 5.66
CA MET A 293 -7.41 -6.13 4.68
C MET A 293 -8.26 -6.43 3.44
N LEU A 294 -9.53 -6.86 3.62
CA LEU A 294 -10.45 -7.13 2.51
C LEU A 294 -10.77 -5.87 1.69
N VAL A 295 -10.94 -4.70 2.32
CA VAL A 295 -11.14 -3.42 1.64
C VAL A 295 -9.91 -3.03 0.81
N ASN A 296 -8.69 -3.24 1.34
CA ASN A 296 -7.47 -2.97 0.57
C ASN A 296 -7.23 -4.01 -0.53
N ALA A 297 -7.56 -5.28 -0.28
CA ALA A 297 -7.52 -6.33 -1.29
C ALA A 297 -8.50 -6.04 -2.44
N TYR A 298 -9.72 -5.62 -2.13
CA TYR A 298 -10.70 -5.14 -3.09
C TYR A 298 -10.14 -3.98 -3.93
N TYR A 299 -9.57 -2.97 -3.28
CA TYR A 299 -9.05 -1.78 -3.98
C TYR A 299 -7.93 -2.14 -4.96
N MET A 300 -6.90 -2.84 -4.49
CA MET A 300 -5.77 -3.21 -5.35
C MET A 300 -6.11 -4.28 -6.37
N GLY A 301 -7.03 -5.19 -6.03
CA GLY A 301 -7.55 -6.16 -6.98
C GLY A 301 -8.30 -5.49 -8.15
N LEU A 302 -9.13 -4.48 -7.87
CA LEU A 302 -9.78 -3.69 -8.94
C LEU A 302 -8.78 -2.82 -9.70
N MET A 303 -7.82 -2.18 -9.01
CA MET A 303 -6.74 -1.44 -9.67
C MET A 303 -5.92 -2.32 -10.63
N TYR A 304 -5.83 -3.61 -10.35
CA TYR A 304 -5.19 -4.59 -11.22
C TYR A 304 -6.07 -4.97 -12.41
N ILE A 305 -7.34 -5.36 -12.20
CA ILE A 305 -8.16 -5.96 -13.26
C ILE A 305 -8.85 -4.94 -14.19
N LEU A 306 -9.21 -3.74 -13.69
CA LEU A 306 -9.94 -2.74 -14.47
C LEU A 306 -9.17 -2.20 -15.68
N PRO A 307 -7.84 -1.94 -15.63
CA PRO A 307 -7.09 -1.54 -16.82
C PRO A 307 -7.18 -2.56 -17.95
N PHE A 308 -7.17 -3.86 -17.65
CA PHE A 308 -7.39 -4.91 -18.64
C PHE A 308 -8.81 -4.88 -19.21
N PHE A 309 -9.83 -4.67 -18.36
CA PHE A 309 -11.21 -4.51 -18.81
C PHE A 309 -11.35 -3.33 -19.77
N PHE A 310 -10.73 -2.18 -19.47
CA PHE A 310 -10.80 -1.01 -20.34
C PHE A 310 -10.08 -1.21 -21.68
N THR A 311 -8.99 -1.97 -21.69
CA THR A 311 -8.24 -2.23 -22.94
C THR A 311 -8.82 -3.37 -23.74
N VAL A 312 -9.17 -4.50 -23.14
CA VAL A 312 -9.64 -5.70 -23.84
C VAL A 312 -11.11 -5.57 -24.25
N GLU A 313 -12.00 -5.17 -23.33
CA GLU A 313 -13.44 -5.15 -23.58
C GLU A 313 -13.91 -3.83 -24.19
N LEU A 314 -13.43 -2.68 -23.68
CA LEU A 314 -13.84 -1.37 -24.19
C LEU A 314 -12.92 -0.83 -25.30
N GLY A 315 -11.86 -1.53 -25.68
CA GLY A 315 -10.93 -1.14 -26.74
C GLY A 315 -10.22 0.21 -26.47
N MET A 316 -10.07 0.59 -25.20
CA MET A 316 -9.41 1.86 -24.84
C MET A 316 -7.89 1.70 -24.93
N ASN A 317 -7.22 2.78 -25.32
CA ASN A 317 -5.77 2.87 -25.18
C ASN A 317 -5.36 3.10 -23.71
N THR A 318 -4.08 2.99 -23.41
CA THR A 318 -3.54 3.08 -22.03
C THR A 318 -3.84 4.44 -21.40
N MET A 319 -3.79 5.52 -22.17
CA MET A 319 -4.14 6.86 -21.69
C MET A 319 -5.64 6.95 -21.34
N GLY A 320 -6.53 6.40 -22.16
CA GLY A 320 -7.96 6.33 -21.88
C GLY A 320 -8.28 5.55 -20.62
N SER A 321 -7.62 4.39 -20.44
CA SER A 321 -7.70 3.58 -19.22
C SER A 321 -7.26 4.37 -17.98
N GLY A 322 -6.15 5.10 -18.05
CA GLY A 322 -5.68 5.97 -16.98
C GLY A 322 -6.66 7.09 -16.62
N MET A 323 -7.28 7.70 -17.63
CA MET A 323 -8.30 8.74 -17.44
C MET A 323 -9.58 8.18 -16.79
N MET A 324 -9.98 6.96 -17.12
CA MET A 324 -11.08 6.27 -16.42
C MET A 324 -10.75 6.09 -14.94
N MET A 325 -9.54 5.60 -14.62
CA MET A 325 -9.12 5.40 -13.23
C MET A 325 -9.05 6.72 -12.42
N LEU A 326 -8.90 7.88 -13.08
CA LEU A 326 -8.96 9.19 -12.41
C LEU A 326 -10.30 9.42 -11.70
N VAL A 327 -11.40 8.89 -12.22
CA VAL A 327 -12.75 9.09 -11.66
C VAL A 327 -12.82 8.65 -10.20
N GLN A 328 -12.33 7.43 -9.90
CA GLN A 328 -12.30 6.93 -8.53
C GLN A 328 -11.36 7.75 -7.63
N ALA A 329 -10.20 8.14 -8.17
CA ALA A 329 -9.19 8.86 -7.43
C ALA A 329 -9.65 10.28 -7.04
N VAL A 330 -10.30 11.00 -7.96
CA VAL A 330 -10.88 12.32 -7.69
C VAL A 330 -12.02 12.21 -6.67
N THR A 331 -12.88 11.19 -6.81
CA THR A 331 -13.96 10.94 -5.86
C THR A 331 -13.40 10.72 -4.46
N MET A 332 -12.38 9.87 -4.32
CA MET A 332 -11.69 9.62 -3.06
C MET A 332 -11.08 10.92 -2.49
N LEU A 333 -10.31 11.67 -3.30
CA LEU A 333 -9.60 12.86 -2.87
C LEU A 333 -10.55 13.96 -2.39
N VAL A 334 -11.63 14.21 -3.13
CA VAL A 334 -12.62 15.23 -2.77
C VAL A 334 -13.36 14.86 -1.49
N LEU A 335 -13.77 13.62 -1.36
CA LEU A 335 -14.64 13.20 -0.26
C LEU A 335 -13.88 12.90 1.03
N CYS A 336 -12.63 12.41 0.98
CA CYS A 336 -11.86 12.12 2.20
C CYS A 336 -11.69 13.35 3.11
N LEU A 337 -11.59 14.56 2.54
CA LEU A 337 -11.47 15.81 3.30
C LEU A 337 -12.70 16.11 4.17
N PHE A 338 -13.89 15.76 3.67
CA PHE A 338 -15.16 16.00 4.38
C PHE A 338 -15.49 14.84 5.33
N ILE A 339 -15.21 13.61 4.91
CA ILE A 339 -15.55 12.39 5.64
C ILE A 339 -14.72 12.27 6.91
N GLY A 340 -13.42 12.57 6.88
CA GLY A 340 -12.57 12.54 8.09
C GLY A 340 -13.17 13.38 9.23
N LYS A 341 -13.56 14.62 8.96
CA LYS A 341 -14.23 15.49 9.94
C LYS A 341 -15.60 14.97 10.39
N ALA A 342 -16.31 14.26 9.51
CA ALA A 342 -17.60 13.68 9.83
C ALA A 342 -17.47 12.45 10.73
N VAL A 343 -16.43 11.62 10.51
CA VAL A 343 -16.07 10.48 11.36
C VAL A 343 -15.73 10.95 12.78
N ASP A 344 -14.92 12.01 12.92
CA ASP A 344 -14.58 12.58 14.23
C ASP A 344 -15.82 13.08 15.01
N ARG A 345 -16.81 13.63 14.30
CA ARG A 345 -18.02 14.17 14.93
C ARG A 345 -19.11 13.15 15.23
N ARG A 346 -19.30 12.15 14.34
CA ARG A 346 -20.43 11.20 14.39
C ARG A 346 -19.99 9.78 14.79
N GLY A 347 -18.69 9.55 14.97
CA GLY A 347 -18.10 8.25 15.22
C GLY A 347 -17.97 7.40 13.95
N TRP A 348 -17.19 6.33 14.04
CA TRP A 348 -16.75 5.49 12.90
C TRP A 348 -17.83 4.52 12.37
N LYS A 349 -18.80 4.09 13.19
CA LYS A 349 -19.72 2.97 12.90
C LYS A 349 -20.50 3.11 11.60
N LEU A 350 -21.15 4.27 11.41
CA LEU A 350 -21.94 4.51 10.21
C LEU A 350 -21.07 4.50 8.94
N PHE A 351 -19.88 5.10 9.04
CA PHE A 351 -18.98 5.27 7.88
C PHE A 351 -18.33 3.95 7.46
N THR A 352 -17.95 3.08 8.42
CA THR A 352 -17.43 1.74 8.10
C THR A 352 -18.50 0.86 7.46
N LEU A 353 -19.74 0.87 7.99
CA LEU A 353 -20.84 0.13 7.37
C LEU A 353 -21.17 0.64 5.96
N ALA A 354 -21.16 1.96 5.76
CA ALA A 354 -21.37 2.56 4.46
C ALA A 354 -20.24 2.18 3.48
N ALA A 355 -18.97 2.16 3.93
CA ALA A 355 -17.83 1.76 3.10
C ALA A 355 -17.99 0.32 2.57
N VAL A 356 -18.26 -0.64 3.45
CA VAL A 356 -18.43 -2.05 3.03
C VAL A 356 -19.70 -2.28 2.22
N ALA A 357 -20.76 -1.47 2.43
CA ALA A 357 -21.94 -1.49 1.56
C ALA A 357 -21.64 -0.94 0.15
N CYS A 358 -20.87 0.14 0.05
CA CYS A 358 -20.41 0.69 -1.24
C CYS A 358 -19.54 -0.33 -1.99
N MET A 359 -18.76 -1.19 -1.32
CA MET A 359 -17.99 -2.26 -1.95
C MET A 359 -18.91 -3.23 -2.73
N VAL A 360 -20.04 -3.64 -2.14
CA VAL A 360 -21.04 -4.47 -2.82
C VAL A 360 -21.68 -3.73 -3.98
N ILE A 361 -22.05 -2.47 -3.79
CA ILE A 361 -22.71 -1.64 -4.81
C ILE A 361 -21.79 -1.43 -6.01
N SER A 362 -20.51 -1.14 -5.80
CA SER A 362 -19.55 -0.97 -6.88
C SER A 362 -19.35 -2.26 -7.69
N ALA A 363 -19.27 -3.41 -7.00
CA ALA A 363 -19.17 -4.71 -7.66
C ALA A 363 -20.40 -4.99 -8.57
N LEU A 364 -21.61 -4.62 -8.13
CA LEU A 364 -22.82 -4.73 -8.96
C LEU A 364 -22.72 -3.91 -10.25
N PHE A 365 -22.23 -2.66 -10.18
CA PHE A 365 -22.04 -1.84 -11.38
C PHE A 365 -20.99 -2.43 -12.31
N PHE A 366 -19.90 -2.99 -11.77
CA PHE A 366 -18.90 -3.65 -12.59
C PHE A 366 -19.37 -4.97 -13.20
N ILE A 367 -20.26 -5.74 -12.54
CA ILE A 367 -20.87 -6.96 -13.12
C ILE A 367 -21.70 -6.65 -14.38
N VAL A 368 -22.43 -5.53 -14.37
CA VAL A 368 -23.28 -5.14 -15.52
C VAL A 368 -22.54 -4.29 -16.54
N SER A 369 -21.22 -4.11 -16.39
CA SER A 369 -20.38 -3.38 -17.33
C SER A 369 -19.94 -4.30 -18.46
N ASP A 370 -20.21 -3.92 -19.69
CA ASP A 370 -19.82 -4.60 -20.92
C ASP A 370 -19.66 -3.59 -22.07
N ALA A 371 -19.35 -4.07 -23.27
CA ALA A 371 -19.22 -3.23 -24.46
C ALA A 371 -20.53 -2.52 -24.84
N GLU A 372 -21.70 -3.10 -24.55
CA GLU A 372 -23.03 -2.53 -24.88
C GLU A 372 -23.35 -1.37 -23.92
N THR A 373 -23.09 -1.51 -22.63
CA THR A 373 -23.30 -0.45 -21.62
C THR A 373 -22.27 0.68 -21.74
N GLY A 374 -21.17 0.46 -22.45
CA GLY A 374 -20.11 1.42 -22.69
C GLY A 374 -19.47 1.91 -21.39
N ILE A 375 -19.17 3.21 -21.32
CA ILE A 375 -18.42 3.80 -20.19
C ILE A 375 -19.30 4.17 -18.98
N ILE A 376 -20.62 4.17 -19.10
CA ILE A 376 -21.52 4.73 -18.07
C ILE A 376 -21.48 3.87 -16.81
N MET A 377 -21.66 2.56 -16.92
CA MET A 377 -21.67 1.66 -15.76
C MET A 377 -20.32 1.58 -15.06
N PRO A 378 -19.18 1.42 -15.79
CA PRO A 378 -17.87 1.51 -15.17
C PRO A 378 -17.62 2.84 -14.44
N VAL A 379 -18.03 3.99 -14.99
CA VAL A 379 -17.86 5.30 -14.34
C VAL A 379 -18.62 5.35 -13.01
N ILE A 380 -19.87 4.88 -12.97
CA ILE A 380 -20.63 4.81 -11.71
C ILE A 380 -19.92 3.87 -10.72
N GLY A 381 -19.48 2.71 -11.18
CA GLY A 381 -18.69 1.76 -10.37
C GLY A 381 -17.43 2.40 -9.77
N LEU A 382 -16.69 3.19 -10.57
CA LEU A 382 -15.50 3.91 -10.14
C LEU A 382 -15.80 5.02 -9.10
N VAL A 383 -16.91 5.76 -9.27
CA VAL A 383 -17.36 6.73 -8.28
C VAL A 383 -17.66 6.03 -6.96
N VAL A 384 -18.40 4.93 -6.99
CA VAL A 384 -18.71 4.16 -5.77
C VAL A 384 -17.44 3.53 -5.17
N MET A 385 -16.51 3.07 -5.99
CA MET A 385 -15.19 2.59 -5.53
C MET A 385 -14.40 3.68 -4.80
N GLY A 386 -14.41 4.91 -5.31
CA GLY A 386 -13.80 6.07 -4.62
C GLY A 386 -14.46 6.36 -3.26
N LEU A 387 -15.79 6.17 -3.16
CA LEU A 387 -16.53 6.28 -1.89
C LEU A 387 -16.10 5.20 -0.88
N VAL A 388 -15.84 3.96 -1.29
CA VAL A 388 -15.35 2.90 -0.40
C VAL A 388 -14.10 3.36 0.36
N PHE A 389 -13.15 3.92 -0.37
CA PHE A 389 -11.86 4.35 0.21
C PHE A 389 -11.98 5.62 1.06
N ALA A 390 -12.77 6.59 0.59
CA ALA A 390 -13.02 7.81 1.33
C ALA A 390 -13.73 7.56 2.67
N LEU A 391 -14.70 6.64 2.68
CA LEU A 391 -15.45 6.25 3.88
C LEU A 391 -14.62 5.33 4.78
N GLY A 392 -13.94 4.34 4.19
CA GLY A 392 -13.29 3.23 4.91
C GLY A 392 -11.94 3.62 5.53
N GLY A 393 -11.12 4.42 4.84
CA GLY A 393 -9.73 4.68 5.26
C GLY A 393 -9.62 5.21 6.69
N SER A 394 -10.26 6.34 6.98
CA SER A 394 -10.24 6.95 8.32
C SER A 394 -11.11 6.18 9.32
N SER A 395 -12.28 5.70 8.91
CA SER A 395 -13.24 5.08 9.83
C SER A 395 -12.79 3.69 10.31
N LEU A 396 -12.18 2.86 9.45
CA LEU A 396 -11.64 1.55 9.85
C LEU A 396 -10.43 1.71 10.77
N THR A 397 -9.54 2.67 10.48
CA THR A 397 -8.41 2.97 11.39
C THR A 397 -8.91 3.46 12.75
N ALA A 398 -9.86 4.38 12.79
CA ALA A 398 -10.49 4.85 14.02
C ALA A 398 -11.19 3.71 14.77
N SER A 399 -11.88 2.82 14.04
CA SER A 399 -12.51 1.64 14.63
C SER A 399 -11.48 0.70 15.28
N ALA A 400 -10.34 0.48 14.66
CA ALA A 400 -9.27 -0.35 15.21
C ALA A 400 -8.67 0.24 16.50
N ILE A 401 -8.44 1.55 16.51
CA ILE A 401 -7.88 2.27 17.67
C ILE A 401 -8.89 2.24 18.85
N ASP A 402 -10.18 2.38 18.58
CA ASP A 402 -11.26 2.35 19.62
C ASP A 402 -11.40 0.96 20.27
N GLN A 403 -10.86 -0.11 19.66
CA GLN A 403 -10.89 -1.47 20.22
C GLN A 403 -9.80 -1.75 21.26
N VAL A 404 -8.79 -0.89 21.38
CA VAL A 404 -7.62 -1.17 22.22
C VAL A 404 -7.39 -0.08 23.26
N PRO A 405 -6.76 -0.38 24.40
CA PRO A 405 -6.30 0.62 25.37
C PRO A 405 -5.29 1.60 24.75
N GLU A 406 -5.19 2.80 25.32
CA GLU A 406 -4.37 3.90 24.83
C GLU A 406 -2.88 3.53 24.64
N GLU A 407 -2.36 2.68 25.54
CA GLU A 407 -0.98 2.16 25.45
C GLU A 407 -0.66 1.37 24.17
N TYR A 408 -1.68 0.84 23.49
CA TYR A 408 -1.55 0.06 22.24
C TYR A 408 -1.83 0.89 20.98
N HIS A 409 -2.23 2.16 21.07
CA HIS A 409 -2.61 2.97 19.90
C HIS A 409 -1.48 3.08 18.88
N GLY A 410 -0.23 3.27 19.34
CA GLY A 410 0.93 3.34 18.46
C GLY A 410 1.18 2.03 17.70
N PHE A 411 1.14 0.88 18.41
CA PHE A 411 1.24 -0.43 17.78
C PHE A 411 0.10 -0.67 16.79
N THR A 412 -1.13 -0.37 17.18
CA THR A 412 -2.32 -0.58 16.33
C THR A 412 -2.24 0.24 15.04
N SER A 413 -1.77 1.48 15.10
CA SER A 413 -1.56 2.31 13.89
C SER A 413 -0.53 1.70 12.94
N ALA A 414 0.60 1.22 13.45
CA ALA A 414 1.62 0.55 12.66
C ALA A 414 1.11 -0.79 12.08
N PHE A 415 0.35 -1.54 12.87
CA PHE A 415 -0.27 -2.78 12.45
C PHE A 415 -1.31 -2.55 11.34
N MET A 416 -2.12 -1.48 11.42
CA MET A 416 -3.05 -1.11 10.35
C MET A 416 -2.32 -0.75 9.05
N SER A 417 -1.17 -0.08 9.13
CA SER A 417 -0.34 0.18 7.95
C SER A 417 0.18 -1.12 7.32
N PHE A 418 0.65 -2.06 8.14
CA PHE A 418 1.01 -3.41 7.67
C PHE A 418 -0.16 -4.10 6.95
N ILE A 419 -1.37 -4.03 7.51
CA ILE A 419 -2.60 -4.61 6.94
C ILE A 419 -2.96 -3.98 5.59
N ILE A 420 -2.72 -2.68 5.38
CA ILE A 420 -2.94 -2.01 4.09
C ILE A 420 -2.08 -2.67 3.00
N TYR A 421 -0.77 -2.78 3.21
CA TYR A 421 0.15 -3.32 2.21
C TYR A 421 -0.01 -4.84 2.02
N LEU A 422 -0.30 -5.56 3.11
CA LEU A 422 -0.65 -6.98 3.04
C LEU A 422 -1.94 -7.19 2.25
N GLY A 423 -2.97 -6.39 2.49
CA GLY A 423 -4.21 -6.40 1.74
C GLY A 423 -4.00 -6.10 0.27
N ALA A 424 -3.10 -5.17 -0.06
CA ALA A 424 -2.75 -4.85 -1.45
C ALA A 424 -2.09 -6.05 -2.16
N ALA A 425 -1.10 -6.69 -1.53
CA ALA A 425 -0.44 -7.87 -2.08
C ALA A 425 -1.41 -9.05 -2.25
N ILE A 426 -2.24 -9.33 -1.23
CA ILE A 426 -3.27 -10.37 -1.30
C ILE A 426 -4.29 -10.05 -2.38
N GLY A 427 -4.69 -8.78 -2.52
CA GLY A 427 -5.69 -8.35 -3.48
C GLY A 427 -5.27 -8.63 -4.91
N THR A 428 -4.08 -8.23 -5.32
CA THR A 428 -3.58 -8.50 -6.67
C THR A 428 -3.49 -9.99 -6.95
N THR A 429 -2.90 -10.76 -6.05
CA THR A 429 -2.78 -12.22 -6.19
C THR A 429 -4.14 -12.92 -6.22
N LEU A 430 -5.06 -12.56 -5.32
CA LEU A 430 -6.37 -13.18 -5.22
C LEU A 430 -7.24 -12.89 -6.45
N TYR A 431 -7.22 -11.63 -6.94
CA TYR A 431 -7.99 -11.24 -8.13
C TYR A 431 -7.43 -11.90 -9.40
N SER A 432 -6.11 -12.00 -9.52
CA SER A 432 -5.45 -12.75 -10.58
C SER A 432 -5.84 -14.22 -10.55
N ALA A 433 -5.76 -14.87 -9.38
CA ALA A 433 -6.14 -16.27 -9.21
C ALA A 433 -7.63 -16.52 -9.53
N MET A 434 -8.52 -15.64 -9.06
CA MET A 434 -9.96 -15.73 -9.36
C MET A 434 -10.25 -15.53 -10.85
N PHE A 435 -9.53 -14.61 -11.50
CA PHE A 435 -9.63 -14.39 -12.94
C PHE A 435 -9.26 -15.66 -13.74
N ASN A 436 -8.13 -16.30 -13.40
CA ASN A 436 -7.71 -17.56 -14.03
C ASN A 436 -8.73 -18.68 -13.85
N ILE A 437 -9.32 -18.79 -12.64
CA ILE A 437 -10.35 -19.80 -12.38
C ILE A 437 -11.62 -19.50 -13.18
N GLY A 438 -12.02 -18.24 -13.24
CA GLY A 438 -13.27 -17.81 -13.90
C GLY A 438 -13.18 -17.85 -15.43
N SER A 439 -12.04 -17.50 -16.02
CA SER A 439 -11.83 -17.51 -17.47
C SER A 439 -11.71 -18.92 -18.05
N GLY A 440 -11.34 -19.91 -17.22
CA GLY A 440 -11.12 -21.29 -17.69
C GLY A 440 -9.88 -21.47 -18.59
N VAL A 441 -9.13 -20.40 -18.87
CA VAL A 441 -7.94 -20.38 -19.75
C VAL A 441 -6.71 -19.78 -19.01
N PRO A 442 -6.26 -20.41 -17.93
CA PRO A 442 -5.16 -19.89 -17.12
C PRO A 442 -3.86 -19.82 -17.94
N GLY A 443 -3.09 -18.75 -17.74
CA GLY A 443 -1.77 -18.61 -18.35
C GLY A 443 -1.77 -18.23 -19.83
N VAL A 444 -2.94 -17.94 -20.43
CA VAL A 444 -3.00 -17.43 -21.80
C VAL A 444 -2.50 -16.00 -21.85
N SER A 445 -1.71 -15.67 -22.88
CA SER A 445 -1.22 -14.30 -23.08
C SER A 445 -2.39 -13.34 -23.35
N ILE A 446 -2.21 -12.07 -22.99
CA ILE A 446 -3.24 -11.04 -23.24
C ILE A 446 -3.60 -10.92 -24.73
N GLU A 447 -2.60 -11.10 -25.62
CA GLU A 447 -2.79 -10.98 -27.06
C GLU A 447 -3.63 -12.11 -27.65
N ASP A 448 -3.59 -13.30 -27.01
CA ASP A 448 -4.32 -14.50 -27.43
C ASP A 448 -5.67 -14.68 -26.69
N LEU A 449 -5.94 -13.84 -25.68
CA LEU A 449 -7.12 -13.95 -24.84
C LEU A 449 -8.37 -13.44 -25.57
N LEU A 450 -9.36 -14.31 -25.77
CA LEU A 450 -10.61 -13.91 -26.38
C LEU A 450 -11.43 -13.03 -25.44
N PRO A 451 -12.13 -11.99 -25.95
CA PRO A 451 -12.98 -11.13 -25.12
C PRO A 451 -14.03 -11.90 -24.30
N VAL A 452 -14.56 -13.00 -24.82
CA VAL A 452 -15.55 -13.84 -24.12
C VAL A 452 -14.91 -14.49 -22.88
N ASP A 453 -13.73 -15.10 -23.04
CA ASP A 453 -13.02 -15.75 -21.93
C ASP A 453 -12.59 -14.71 -20.87
N PHE A 454 -12.18 -13.51 -21.34
CA PHE A 454 -11.89 -12.39 -20.46
C PHE A 454 -13.12 -12.00 -19.63
N MET A 455 -14.29 -11.85 -20.25
CA MET A 455 -15.51 -11.44 -19.56
C MET A 455 -16.01 -12.49 -18.58
N GLU A 456 -15.88 -13.79 -18.87
CA GLU A 456 -16.20 -14.87 -17.92
C GLU A 456 -15.33 -14.75 -16.66
N GLY A 457 -14.01 -14.58 -16.81
CA GLY A 457 -13.09 -14.35 -15.70
C GLY A 457 -13.39 -13.07 -14.92
N TYR A 458 -13.64 -11.97 -15.62
CA TYR A 458 -13.97 -10.67 -15.04
C TYR A 458 -15.25 -10.72 -14.20
N VAL A 459 -16.34 -11.26 -14.75
CA VAL A 459 -17.63 -11.37 -14.05
C VAL A 459 -17.50 -12.27 -12.82
N PHE A 460 -16.76 -13.39 -12.93
CA PHE A 460 -16.48 -14.26 -11.79
C PHE A 460 -15.78 -13.51 -10.67
N VAL A 461 -14.75 -12.73 -10.99
CA VAL A 461 -14.04 -11.87 -10.02
C VAL A 461 -15.00 -10.91 -9.33
N MET A 462 -15.90 -10.26 -10.08
CA MET A 462 -16.86 -9.30 -9.51
C MET A 462 -17.90 -9.99 -8.60
N ILE A 463 -18.36 -11.19 -8.94
CA ILE A 463 -19.27 -11.98 -8.11
C ILE A 463 -18.60 -12.34 -6.78
N VAL A 464 -17.35 -12.81 -6.80
CA VAL A 464 -16.60 -13.11 -5.57
C VAL A 464 -16.35 -11.85 -4.77
N THR A 465 -16.03 -10.73 -5.43
CA THR A 465 -15.89 -9.41 -4.79
C THR A 465 -17.17 -9.00 -4.05
N MET A 466 -18.33 -9.20 -4.66
CA MET A 466 -19.61 -8.94 -4.01
C MET A 466 -19.82 -9.85 -2.79
N ALA A 467 -19.48 -11.13 -2.87
CA ALA A 467 -19.56 -12.06 -1.74
C ALA A 467 -18.65 -11.64 -0.58
N LEU A 468 -17.41 -11.23 -0.87
CA LEU A 468 -16.48 -10.69 0.13
C LEU A 468 -17.03 -9.40 0.77
N GLY A 469 -17.73 -8.57 -0.01
CA GLY A 469 -18.42 -7.39 0.50
C GLY A 469 -19.53 -7.74 1.50
N PHE A 470 -20.37 -8.74 1.21
CA PHE A 470 -21.39 -9.21 2.16
C PHE A 470 -20.78 -9.80 3.44
N ILE A 471 -19.69 -10.56 3.32
CA ILE A 471 -18.93 -11.05 4.49
C ILE A 471 -18.41 -9.85 5.32
N SER A 472 -17.86 -8.83 4.68
CA SER A 472 -17.37 -7.63 5.35
C SER A 472 -18.49 -6.87 6.07
N ILE A 473 -19.69 -6.78 5.46
CA ILE A 473 -20.87 -6.19 6.11
C ILE A 473 -21.25 -6.99 7.36
N ALA A 474 -21.36 -8.32 7.26
CA ALA A 474 -21.74 -9.17 8.39
C ALA A 474 -20.74 -9.03 9.55
N LEU A 475 -19.44 -9.02 9.25
CA LEU A 475 -18.37 -8.84 10.24
C LEU A 475 -18.46 -7.46 10.92
N MET A 476 -18.66 -6.39 10.14
CA MET A 476 -18.77 -5.03 10.71
C MET A 476 -20.05 -4.82 11.49
N VAL A 477 -21.18 -5.39 11.08
CA VAL A 477 -22.42 -5.38 11.87
C VAL A 477 -22.19 -6.03 13.22
N TRP A 478 -21.52 -7.19 13.26
CA TRP A 478 -21.18 -7.88 14.50
C TRP A 478 -20.32 -6.99 15.43
N VAL A 479 -19.29 -6.33 14.90
CA VAL A 479 -18.44 -5.39 15.67
C VAL A 479 -19.28 -4.23 16.21
N CYS A 480 -20.11 -3.61 15.35
CA CYS A 480 -20.94 -2.47 15.75
C CYS A 480 -21.98 -2.80 16.86
N GLN A 481 -22.49 -4.03 16.87
CA GLN A 481 -23.46 -4.49 17.89
C GLN A 481 -22.78 -4.82 19.23
N ARG A 482 -21.62 -5.47 19.18
CA ARG A 482 -20.96 -6.00 20.39
C ARG A 482 -20.13 -4.95 21.12
N PHE A 483 -19.50 -4.06 20.40
CA PHE A 483 -18.68 -3.00 20.97
C PHE A 483 -19.45 -1.67 20.96
N LYS A 484 -20.15 -1.37 22.08
CA LYS A 484 -20.72 -0.05 22.32
C LYS A 484 -19.52 0.91 22.51
N GLY A 485 -19.21 1.71 21.49
CA GLY A 485 -18.08 2.62 21.52
C GLY A 485 -18.07 3.50 22.78
N ASN A 486 -16.90 3.88 23.23
CA ASN A 486 -16.65 4.81 24.33
C ASN A 486 -17.22 6.23 24.08
N SER A 487 -17.76 6.49 22.90
CA SER A 487 -18.41 7.77 22.51
C SER A 487 -19.63 8.17 23.36
N ALA A 488 -20.13 7.27 24.21
CA ALA A 488 -21.24 7.58 25.12
C ALA A 488 -20.79 8.17 26.46
N LYS A 489 -19.49 8.41 26.69
CA LYS A 489 -18.98 9.01 27.93
C LYS A 489 -18.75 10.52 27.86
N ASN A 490 -18.89 11.15 26.68
CA ASN A 490 -18.67 12.58 26.45
C ASN A 490 -19.90 13.31 25.83
N ALA A 491 -21.11 12.77 26.03
CA ALA A 491 -22.35 13.46 25.67
C ALA A 491 -23.04 13.93 26.95
#